data_267a00c8e09ab615ffafba6dd0f0a844
#
_entry.id   267a00c8e09ab615ffafba6dd0f0a844
#
_cell.length_a   1.000
_cell.length_b   1.000
_cell.length_c   1.000
_cell.angle_alpha   90.00
_cell.angle_beta   90.00
_cell.angle_gamma   90.00
#
_symmetry.space_group_name_H-M   'P 1'
#
loop_
_entity.id
_entity.type
_entity.pdbx_description
1 polymer ?
#
loop_
_entity_poly.entity_id
_entity_poly.type
_entity_poly.pdbx_seq_one_letter_code
_entity_poly.pdbx_strand_id
1 'polypeptide(L)'
;SLALGSSDVKLLELVNAYCTVADNGKHHRPILVTRVVDKNGKEIYNCGESSEQVIPTKSAFFMQQLLQGGMREPGGTSQPLWGYVGDVRDTEFGGKTGTSNNHSDAWFVGVSPKLVVGAWVGGEYRCIHFRTGALGQGSRTALPICGLFLQSVFKDPAFQKYHGKFTKPTDTDITRDMYECASYYQKAKVDTLSKDSLELNSEEIILDEN
;
A
#
# COMPACT_ATOMS: atom_id res chain seq x y z
N SER A 1 2.12 13.01 15.78
CA SER A 1 0.72 12.65 15.38
C SER A 1 0.53 12.63 13.87
N LEU A 2 1.12 13.55 13.09
CA LEU A 2 1.00 13.59 11.63
C LEU A 2 1.41 12.26 10.98
N ALA A 3 2.54 11.68 11.38
CA ALA A 3 3.04 10.40 10.87
C ALA A 3 2.11 9.21 11.16
N LEU A 4 1.21 9.34 12.11
CA LEU A 4 0.19 8.33 12.44
C LEU A 4 -1.14 8.59 11.72
N GLY A 5 -1.22 9.61 10.86
CA GLY A 5 -2.41 9.91 10.06
C GLY A 5 -3.51 10.65 10.83
N SER A 6 -3.15 11.50 11.79
CA SER A 6 -4.14 12.28 12.58
C SER A 6 -4.70 13.51 11.86
N SER A 7 -4.23 13.82 10.64
CA SER A 7 -4.72 14.95 9.86
C SER A 7 -5.90 14.56 8.98
N ASP A 8 -6.89 15.45 8.91
CA ASP A 8 -7.98 15.32 7.96
C ASP A 8 -7.45 15.60 6.54
N VAL A 9 -7.79 14.72 5.61
CA VAL A 9 -7.37 14.80 4.21
C VAL A 9 -8.53 14.43 3.27
N LYS A 10 -8.52 14.98 2.06
CA LYS A 10 -9.48 14.57 1.04
C LYS A 10 -8.97 13.28 0.34
N LEU A 11 -9.90 12.40 -0.02
CA LEU A 11 -9.57 11.15 -0.71
C LEU A 11 -8.75 11.40 -1.99
N LEU A 12 -9.14 12.39 -2.80
CA LEU A 12 -8.42 12.73 -4.04
C LEU A 12 -6.99 13.18 -3.78
N GLU A 13 -6.76 13.99 -2.75
CA GLU A 13 -5.43 14.49 -2.39
C GLU A 13 -4.52 13.34 -1.93
N LEU A 14 -5.07 12.44 -1.10
CA LEU A 14 -4.33 11.28 -0.62
C LEU A 14 -3.99 10.32 -1.77
N VAL A 15 -4.95 9.99 -2.63
CA VAL A 15 -4.71 9.13 -3.81
C VAL A 15 -3.66 9.77 -4.72
N ASN A 16 -3.71 11.10 -4.94
CA ASN A 16 -2.72 11.79 -5.75
C ASN A 16 -1.30 11.75 -5.14
N ALA A 17 -1.18 11.82 -3.81
CA ALA A 17 0.10 11.62 -3.13
C ALA A 17 0.66 10.20 -3.37
N TYR A 18 -0.18 9.18 -3.35
CA TYR A 18 0.22 7.81 -3.70
C TYR A 18 0.54 7.65 -5.19
N CYS A 19 -0.13 8.37 -6.10
CA CYS A 19 0.26 8.43 -7.51
C CYS A 19 1.68 8.99 -7.68
N THR A 20 2.05 9.99 -6.88
CA THR A 20 3.41 10.55 -6.87
C THR A 20 4.44 9.48 -6.47
N VAL A 21 4.14 8.66 -5.46
CA VAL A 21 5.00 7.53 -5.07
C VAL A 21 5.06 6.48 -6.17
N ALA A 22 3.94 6.13 -6.79
CA ALA A 22 3.87 5.12 -7.85
C ALA A 22 4.66 5.55 -9.10
N ASP A 23 4.66 6.84 -9.43
CA ASP A 23 5.43 7.42 -10.54
C ASP A 23 6.83 7.93 -10.11
N ASN A 24 7.50 7.15 -9.28
CA ASN A 24 8.91 7.37 -8.90
C ASN A 24 9.20 8.79 -8.33
N GLY A 25 8.24 9.36 -7.66
CA GLY A 25 8.36 10.66 -7.00
C GLY A 25 7.97 11.86 -7.85
N LYS A 26 7.43 11.65 -9.06
CA LYS A 26 6.89 12.70 -9.91
C LYS A 26 5.46 13.03 -9.52
N HIS A 27 5.24 14.27 -9.15
CA HIS A 27 3.90 14.79 -8.88
C HIS A 27 3.24 15.26 -10.17
N HIS A 28 1.99 14.84 -10.37
CA HIS A 28 1.12 15.30 -11.44
C HIS A 28 -0.11 15.97 -10.83
N ARG A 29 -0.51 17.11 -11.39
CA ARG A 29 -1.76 17.72 -11.00
C ARG A 29 -2.93 16.82 -11.45
N PRO A 30 -3.92 16.53 -10.59
CA PRO A 30 -5.10 15.78 -11.00
C PRO A 30 -5.82 16.45 -12.16
N ILE A 31 -6.05 15.72 -13.24
CA ILE A 31 -6.72 16.20 -14.46
C ILE A 31 -8.09 15.54 -14.53
N LEU A 32 -9.16 16.32 -14.48
CA LEU A 32 -10.54 15.83 -14.64
C LEU A 32 -11.05 15.99 -16.08
N VAL A 33 -10.54 17.00 -16.80
CA VAL A 33 -10.90 17.29 -18.20
C VAL A 33 -9.60 17.45 -18.98
N THR A 34 -9.35 16.56 -19.90
CA THR A 34 -8.14 16.57 -20.75
C THR A 34 -8.31 17.48 -21.95
N ARG A 35 -9.52 17.52 -22.53
CA ARG A 35 -9.77 18.25 -23.78
C ARG A 35 -11.22 18.70 -23.87
N VAL A 36 -11.46 19.89 -24.36
CA VAL A 36 -12.79 20.41 -24.72
C VAL A 36 -12.79 20.84 -26.17
N VAL A 37 -13.78 20.41 -26.94
CA VAL A 37 -13.96 20.79 -28.34
C VAL A 37 -15.35 21.44 -28.53
N ASP A 38 -15.46 22.38 -29.46
CA ASP A 38 -16.74 22.97 -29.84
C ASP A 38 -17.53 22.01 -30.76
N LYS A 39 -18.75 22.46 -31.15
CA LYS A 39 -19.63 21.68 -32.04
C LYS A 39 -19.05 21.46 -33.45
N ASN A 40 -18.03 22.21 -33.85
CA ASN A 40 -17.36 22.13 -35.14
C ASN A 40 -16.07 21.29 -35.06
N GLY A 41 -15.75 20.73 -33.89
CA GLY A 41 -14.51 19.96 -33.65
C GLY A 41 -13.29 20.83 -33.35
N LYS A 42 -13.43 22.14 -33.22
CA LYS A 42 -12.34 23.04 -32.87
C LYS A 42 -12.01 22.87 -31.38
N GLU A 43 -10.72 22.67 -31.08
CA GLU A 43 -10.22 22.57 -29.70
C GLU A 43 -10.33 23.94 -29.02
N ILE A 44 -11.04 23.98 -27.89
CA ILE A 44 -11.21 25.17 -27.03
C ILE A 44 -10.25 25.10 -25.84
N TYR A 45 -10.01 23.90 -25.34
CA TYR A 45 -9.15 23.65 -24.18
C TYR A 45 -8.40 22.33 -24.35
N ASN A 46 -7.12 22.34 -23.98
CA ASN A 46 -6.28 21.17 -23.84
C ASN A 46 -5.46 21.30 -22.58
N CYS A 47 -5.56 20.31 -21.72
CA CYS A 47 -4.73 20.25 -20.51
C CYS A 47 -3.36 19.74 -20.90
N GLY A 48 -2.36 20.60 -20.91
CA GLY A 48 -0.97 20.20 -21.06
C GLY A 48 -0.54 19.28 -19.89
N GLU A 49 0.27 18.29 -20.17
CA GLU A 49 0.91 17.48 -19.12
C GLU A 49 1.95 18.33 -18.40
N SER A 50 1.87 18.38 -17.08
CA SER A 50 2.89 18.96 -16.22
C SER A 50 3.22 18.00 -15.11
N SER A 51 4.51 17.75 -14.91
CA SER A 51 4.99 16.93 -13.80
C SER A 51 6.20 17.60 -13.14
N GLU A 52 6.34 17.40 -11.85
CA GLU A 52 7.43 17.92 -11.05
C GLU A 52 8.00 16.79 -10.17
N GLN A 53 9.33 16.67 -10.11
CA GLN A 53 9.98 15.73 -9.19
C GLN A 53 9.97 16.32 -7.78
N VAL A 54 9.08 15.82 -6.92
CA VAL A 54 8.90 16.33 -5.53
C VAL A 54 9.46 15.38 -4.48
N ILE A 55 9.64 14.09 -4.82
CA ILE A 55 10.28 13.08 -3.96
C ILE A 55 11.45 12.49 -4.73
N PRO A 56 12.65 12.35 -4.13
CA PRO A 56 13.76 11.66 -4.78
C PRO A 56 13.34 10.24 -5.24
N THR A 57 13.75 9.84 -6.44
CA THR A 57 13.38 8.54 -7.03
C THR A 57 13.75 7.38 -6.11
N LYS A 58 14.91 7.44 -5.44
CA LYS A 58 15.35 6.45 -4.44
C LYS A 58 14.34 6.33 -3.28
N SER A 59 13.88 7.46 -2.75
CA SER A 59 12.91 7.47 -1.65
C SER A 59 11.54 6.96 -2.07
N ALA A 60 11.09 7.30 -3.29
CA ALA A 60 9.85 6.78 -3.87
C ALA A 60 9.92 5.25 -4.04
N PHE A 61 11.05 4.73 -4.54
CA PHE A 61 11.26 3.29 -4.66
C PHE A 61 11.19 2.57 -3.31
N PHE A 62 11.85 3.08 -2.27
CA PHE A 62 11.74 2.48 -0.94
C PHE A 62 10.31 2.51 -0.41
N MET A 63 9.56 3.58 -0.63
CA MET A 63 8.16 3.64 -0.25
C MET A 63 7.32 2.61 -1.02
N GLN A 64 7.57 2.40 -2.32
CA GLN A 64 6.92 1.34 -3.10
C GLN A 64 7.20 -0.04 -2.49
N GLN A 65 8.44 -0.33 -2.06
CA GLN A 65 8.78 -1.60 -1.41
C GLN A 65 8.09 -1.76 -0.06
N LEU A 66 8.01 -0.70 0.75
CA LEU A 66 7.27 -0.72 2.03
C LEU A 66 5.77 -0.99 1.82
N LEU A 67 5.15 -0.39 0.80
CA LEU A 67 3.74 -0.64 0.47
C LEU A 67 3.51 -2.08 0.01
N GLN A 68 4.46 -2.67 -0.75
CA GLN A 68 4.43 -4.09 -1.10
C GLN A 68 4.61 -5.00 0.12
N GLY A 69 5.44 -4.59 1.09
CA GLY A 69 5.63 -5.28 2.37
C GLY A 69 4.30 -5.47 3.12
N GLY A 70 3.39 -4.50 3.07
CA GLY A 70 2.05 -4.60 3.65
C GLY A 70 1.20 -5.76 3.10
N MET A 71 1.55 -6.30 1.92
CA MET A 71 0.93 -7.48 1.31
C MET A 71 1.74 -8.76 1.48
N ARG A 72 3.07 -8.66 1.54
CA ARG A 72 3.98 -9.83 1.53
C ARG A 72 4.35 -10.30 2.93
N GLU A 73 4.56 -9.35 3.85
CA GLU A 73 5.09 -9.65 5.17
C GLU A 73 4.00 -10.18 6.13
N PRO A 74 4.34 -11.13 7.02
CA PRO A 74 3.43 -11.63 8.05
C PRO A 74 2.86 -10.47 8.89
N GLY A 75 1.55 -10.48 9.10
CA GLY A 75 0.85 -9.40 9.82
C GLY A 75 0.57 -8.14 9.01
N GLY A 76 0.93 -8.12 7.73
CA GLY A 76 0.59 -7.03 6.82
C GLY A 76 -0.92 -6.86 6.66
N THR A 77 -1.41 -5.64 6.91
CA THR A 77 -2.86 -5.35 6.93
C THR A 77 -3.49 -5.30 5.54
N SER A 78 -2.68 -5.28 4.48
CA SER A 78 -3.12 -5.28 3.09
C SER A 78 -3.14 -6.68 2.45
N GLN A 79 -2.74 -7.73 3.18
CA GLN A 79 -2.76 -9.12 2.70
C GLN A 79 -4.11 -9.57 2.14
N PRO A 80 -5.28 -9.16 2.68
CA PRO A 80 -6.57 -9.55 2.11
C PRO A 80 -6.77 -9.14 0.65
N LEU A 81 -5.97 -8.18 0.13
CA LEU A 81 -6.00 -7.80 -1.28
C LEU A 81 -5.65 -8.98 -2.21
N TRP A 82 -4.82 -9.93 -1.76
CA TRP A 82 -4.50 -11.14 -2.53
C TRP A 82 -5.73 -11.95 -2.93
N GLY A 83 -6.80 -11.90 -2.15
CA GLY A 83 -8.08 -12.55 -2.51
C GLY A 83 -8.72 -12.01 -3.79
N TYR A 84 -8.33 -10.82 -4.22
CA TYR A 84 -8.86 -10.15 -5.42
C TYR A 84 -7.89 -10.18 -6.60
N VAL A 85 -6.58 -10.02 -6.34
CA VAL A 85 -5.55 -9.86 -7.38
C VAL A 85 -4.53 -11.00 -7.41
N GLY A 86 -4.72 -12.06 -6.63
CA GLY A 86 -3.76 -13.17 -6.52
C GLY A 86 -3.50 -13.94 -7.82
N ASP A 87 -4.42 -13.88 -8.78
CA ASP A 87 -4.28 -14.50 -10.10
C ASP A 87 -3.47 -13.62 -11.09
N VAL A 88 -3.25 -12.35 -10.78
CA VAL A 88 -2.51 -11.40 -11.61
C VAL A 88 -1.02 -11.57 -11.37
N ARG A 89 -0.31 -12.20 -12.34
CA ARG A 89 1.12 -12.58 -12.19
C ARG A 89 2.11 -11.57 -12.74
N ASP A 90 1.68 -10.73 -13.65
CA ASP A 90 2.49 -9.76 -14.39
C ASP A 90 2.46 -8.36 -13.78
N THR A 91 1.80 -8.20 -12.65
CA THR A 91 1.67 -6.92 -11.96
C THR A 91 2.05 -7.05 -10.50
N GLU A 92 2.74 -6.03 -9.98
CA GLU A 92 3.06 -5.89 -8.57
C GLU A 92 2.05 -4.96 -7.89
N PHE A 93 1.66 -5.35 -6.67
CA PHE A 93 0.71 -4.62 -5.86
C PHE A 93 1.29 -4.29 -4.49
N GLY A 94 0.94 -3.14 -3.99
CA GLY A 94 1.15 -2.72 -2.63
C GLY A 94 -0.11 -2.06 -2.09
N GLY A 95 -0.14 -1.76 -0.81
CA GLY A 95 -1.27 -1.03 -0.26
C GLY A 95 -1.10 -0.68 1.21
N LYS A 96 -1.96 0.24 1.65
CA LYS A 96 -2.02 0.67 3.05
C LYS A 96 -3.45 0.84 3.50
N THR A 97 -3.76 0.25 4.64
CA THR A 97 -5.03 0.45 5.36
C THR A 97 -4.91 1.62 6.33
N GLY A 98 -6.02 2.29 6.60
CA GLY A 98 -6.18 3.23 7.69
C GLY A 98 -7.43 2.91 8.48
N THR A 99 -7.39 3.11 9.79
CA THR A 99 -8.55 2.93 10.68
C THR A 99 -8.40 3.89 11.85
N SER A 100 -9.39 4.73 12.10
CA SER A 100 -9.44 5.56 13.29
C SER A 100 -9.68 4.71 14.56
N ASN A 101 -9.22 5.20 15.72
CA ASN A 101 -9.25 4.44 16.96
C ASN A 101 -10.66 3.98 17.37
N ASN A 102 -11.69 4.76 17.02
CA ASN A 102 -13.09 4.44 17.29
C ASN A 102 -13.82 3.79 16.12
N HIS A 103 -13.10 3.41 15.04
CA HIS A 103 -13.67 2.82 13.83
C HIS A 103 -14.68 3.72 13.09
N SER A 104 -14.56 5.05 13.18
CA SER A 104 -15.37 5.99 12.41
C SER A 104 -14.88 6.16 10.98
N ASP A 105 -13.59 5.93 10.75
CA ASP A 105 -12.95 6.09 9.45
C ASP A 105 -12.17 4.83 9.09
N ALA A 106 -12.50 4.29 7.96
CA ALA A 106 -11.83 3.14 7.37
C ALA A 106 -11.31 3.52 5.98
N TRP A 107 -10.01 3.38 5.78
CA TRP A 107 -9.31 3.77 4.57
C TRP A 107 -8.57 2.60 3.96
N PHE A 108 -8.49 2.59 2.66
CA PHE A 108 -7.54 1.76 1.93
C PHE A 108 -7.06 2.50 0.68
N VAL A 109 -5.75 2.44 0.44
CA VAL A 109 -5.14 2.84 -0.82
C VAL A 109 -4.35 1.65 -1.35
N GLY A 110 -4.72 1.17 -2.53
CA GLY A 110 -4.03 0.14 -3.30
C GLY A 110 -3.19 0.78 -4.39
N VAL A 111 -1.98 0.29 -4.57
CA VAL A 111 -0.99 0.83 -5.50
C VAL A 111 -0.47 -0.26 -6.41
N SER A 112 -0.48 -0.01 -7.70
CA SER A 112 0.31 -0.73 -8.70
C SER A 112 1.17 0.27 -9.47
N PRO A 113 2.11 -0.15 -10.31
CA PRO A 113 3.00 0.78 -11.01
C PRO A 113 2.30 1.82 -11.90
N LYS A 114 1.09 1.50 -12.38
CA LYS A 114 0.36 2.34 -13.33
C LYS A 114 -1.07 2.67 -12.93
N LEU A 115 -1.50 2.21 -11.75
CA LEU A 115 -2.84 2.46 -11.26
C LEU A 115 -2.84 2.53 -9.73
N VAL A 116 -3.40 3.61 -9.20
CA VAL A 116 -3.63 3.81 -7.78
C VAL A 116 -5.13 3.92 -7.54
N VAL A 117 -5.61 3.23 -6.53
CA VAL A 117 -7.02 3.24 -6.14
C VAL A 117 -7.15 3.55 -4.67
N GLY A 118 -8.18 4.28 -4.30
CA GLY A 118 -8.42 4.59 -2.90
C GLY A 118 -9.91 4.55 -2.57
N ALA A 119 -10.23 4.10 -1.36
CA ALA A 119 -11.58 4.15 -0.81
C ALA A 119 -11.57 4.61 0.64
N TRP A 120 -12.59 5.34 1.00
CA TRP A 120 -12.92 5.72 2.37
C TRP A 120 -14.34 5.25 2.69
N VAL A 121 -14.50 4.71 3.87
CA VAL A 121 -15.79 4.30 4.43
C VAL A 121 -15.93 4.94 5.80
N GLY A 122 -16.95 5.73 6.00
CA GLY A 122 -17.22 6.41 7.25
C GLY A 122 -18.57 7.10 7.25
N GLY A 123 -18.95 7.63 8.39
CA GLY A 123 -20.12 8.48 8.54
C GLY A 123 -19.80 9.96 8.42
N GLU A 124 -20.82 10.80 8.21
CA GLU A 124 -20.66 12.25 8.18
C GLU A 124 -20.09 12.82 9.48
N TYR A 125 -20.40 12.17 10.59
CA TYR A 125 -19.93 12.56 11.91
C TYR A 125 -19.16 11.41 12.56
N ARG A 126 -18.11 11.70 13.32
CA ARG A 126 -17.28 10.70 14.03
C ARG A 126 -18.01 9.89 15.11
N CYS A 127 -19.19 10.33 15.52
CA CYS A 127 -20.06 9.55 16.39
C CYS A 127 -20.77 8.39 15.66
N ILE A 128 -20.78 8.42 14.33
CA ILE A 128 -21.24 7.31 13.50
C ILE A 128 -20.05 6.41 13.23
N HIS A 129 -19.99 5.29 13.94
CA HIS A 129 -18.84 4.39 13.86
C HIS A 129 -19.25 2.93 14.02
N PHE A 130 -18.41 2.01 13.56
CA PHE A 130 -18.59 0.59 13.80
C PHE A 130 -18.25 0.25 15.24
N ARG A 131 -18.97 -0.70 15.84
CA ARG A 131 -18.77 -1.11 17.23
C ARG A 131 -17.50 -1.91 17.45
N THR A 132 -16.99 -2.58 16.43
CA THR A 132 -15.82 -3.47 16.52
C THR A 132 -14.89 -3.30 15.35
N GLY A 133 -13.60 -3.58 15.55
CA GLY A 133 -12.60 -3.64 14.47
C GLY A 133 -12.92 -4.68 13.42
N ALA A 134 -13.59 -5.78 13.78
CA ALA A 134 -13.98 -6.81 12.82
C ALA A 134 -14.89 -6.27 11.70
N LEU A 135 -15.68 -5.23 11.99
CA LEU A 135 -16.57 -4.57 11.03
C LEU A 135 -16.01 -3.25 10.50
N GLY A 136 -15.20 -2.53 11.30
CA GLY A 136 -14.79 -1.16 11.01
C GLY A 136 -13.34 -0.98 10.54
N GLN A 137 -12.56 -2.05 10.43
CA GLN A 137 -11.19 -1.93 9.89
C GLN A 137 -11.18 -1.66 8.40
N GLY A 138 -10.22 -0.84 7.93
CA GLY A 138 -10.01 -0.55 6.52
C GLY A 138 -9.80 -1.80 5.65
N SER A 139 -9.19 -2.85 6.22
CA SER A 139 -9.03 -4.14 5.55
C SER A 139 -10.36 -4.91 5.35
N ARG A 140 -11.43 -4.57 6.08
CA ARG A 140 -12.73 -5.23 6.03
C ARG A 140 -13.80 -4.43 5.27
N THR A 141 -13.61 -3.13 5.11
CA THR A 141 -14.58 -2.21 4.51
C THR A 141 -14.05 -1.54 3.25
N ALA A 142 -13.04 -0.68 3.35
CA ALA A 142 -12.50 0.07 2.21
C ALA A 142 -11.68 -0.81 1.24
N LEU A 143 -10.90 -1.77 1.75
CA LEU A 143 -10.08 -2.66 0.91
C LEU A 143 -10.93 -3.51 -0.06
N PRO A 144 -12.05 -4.14 0.33
CA PRO A 144 -12.89 -4.90 -0.59
C PRO A 144 -13.41 -4.06 -1.77
N ILE A 145 -13.73 -2.78 -1.57
CA ILE A 145 -14.17 -1.89 -2.64
C ILE A 145 -13.06 -1.72 -3.67
N CYS A 146 -11.86 -1.38 -3.23
CA CYS A 146 -10.69 -1.28 -4.10
C CYS A 146 -10.32 -2.63 -4.72
N GLY A 147 -10.42 -3.72 -3.95
CA GLY A 147 -10.10 -5.07 -4.40
C GLY A 147 -10.98 -5.53 -5.56
N LEU A 148 -12.29 -5.36 -5.45
CA LEU A 148 -13.25 -5.68 -6.52
C LEU A 148 -13.01 -4.85 -7.78
N PHE A 149 -12.72 -3.56 -7.61
CA PHE A 149 -12.38 -2.69 -8.73
C PHE A 149 -11.09 -3.16 -9.43
N LEU A 150 -10.00 -3.38 -8.68
CA LEU A 150 -8.73 -3.88 -9.21
C LEU A 150 -8.92 -5.24 -9.90
N GLN A 151 -9.65 -6.15 -9.29
CA GLN A 151 -9.96 -7.45 -9.90
C GLN A 151 -10.63 -7.29 -11.27
N SER A 152 -11.61 -6.40 -11.38
CA SER A 152 -12.32 -6.13 -12.63
C SER A 152 -11.39 -5.55 -13.69
N VAL A 153 -10.55 -4.57 -13.32
CA VAL A 153 -9.60 -3.92 -14.24
C VAL A 153 -8.55 -4.92 -14.73
N PHE A 154 -7.92 -5.67 -13.83
CA PHE A 154 -6.80 -6.55 -14.18
C PHE A 154 -7.22 -7.88 -14.82
N LYS A 155 -8.51 -8.23 -14.78
CA LYS A 155 -9.06 -9.37 -15.54
C LYS A 155 -9.53 -9.00 -16.95
N ASP A 156 -9.74 -7.72 -17.24
CA ASP A 156 -10.21 -7.26 -18.53
C ASP A 156 -9.03 -6.98 -19.47
N PRO A 157 -8.92 -7.67 -20.62
CA PRO A 157 -7.85 -7.46 -21.60
C PRO A 157 -7.77 -6.01 -22.13
N ALA A 158 -8.87 -5.25 -22.11
CA ALA A 158 -8.89 -3.86 -22.53
C ALA A 158 -7.98 -2.96 -21.67
N PHE A 159 -7.69 -3.38 -20.45
CA PHE A 159 -6.88 -2.63 -19.49
C PHE A 159 -5.46 -3.16 -19.30
N GLN A 160 -4.96 -4.00 -20.23
CA GLN A 160 -3.59 -4.54 -20.19
C GLN A 160 -2.50 -3.47 -20.02
N LYS A 161 -2.74 -2.24 -20.46
CA LYS A 161 -1.83 -1.10 -20.30
C LYS A 161 -1.50 -0.75 -18.85
N TYR A 162 -2.36 -1.14 -17.87
CA TYR A 162 -2.15 -0.90 -16.45
C TYR A 162 -1.27 -1.96 -15.77
N HIS A 163 -1.00 -3.08 -16.43
CA HIS A 163 -0.09 -4.10 -15.92
C HIS A 163 1.36 -3.60 -15.88
N GLY A 164 2.15 -4.11 -14.93
CA GLY A 164 3.56 -3.78 -14.81
C GLY A 164 4.17 -4.08 -13.45
N LYS A 165 5.47 -3.86 -13.37
CA LYS A 165 6.26 -4.01 -12.14
C LYS A 165 6.91 -2.68 -11.77
N PHE A 166 7.15 -2.48 -10.49
CA PHE A 166 7.90 -1.30 -10.01
C PHE A 166 9.34 -1.39 -10.49
N THR A 167 9.86 -0.28 -11.01
CA THR A 167 11.19 -0.24 -11.59
C THR A 167 12.20 0.28 -10.56
N LYS A 168 13.20 -0.55 -10.26
CA LYS A 168 14.32 -0.11 -9.44
C LYS A 168 15.13 0.96 -10.20
N PRO A 169 15.48 2.09 -9.57
CA PRO A 169 16.38 3.07 -10.17
C PRO A 169 17.74 2.47 -10.49
N THR A 170 18.28 2.80 -11.68
CA THR A 170 19.55 2.24 -12.19
C THR A 170 20.79 3.02 -11.73
N ASP A 171 20.65 4.29 -11.42
CA ASP A 171 21.69 5.23 -11.05
C ASP A 171 21.97 5.35 -9.55
N THR A 172 21.46 4.37 -8.77
CA THR A 172 21.56 4.40 -7.32
C THR A 172 22.24 3.16 -6.76
N ASP A 173 22.92 3.34 -5.64
CA ASP A 173 23.57 2.30 -4.83
C ASP A 173 22.60 1.43 -4.01
N ILE A 174 21.37 1.30 -4.45
CA ILE A 174 20.35 0.47 -3.76
C ILE A 174 20.74 -0.99 -3.81
N THR A 175 20.98 -1.59 -2.66
CA THR A 175 21.19 -3.02 -2.50
C THR A 175 19.91 -3.69 -1.97
N ARG A 176 19.79 -4.99 -2.17
CA ARG A 176 18.56 -5.73 -1.84
C ARG A 176 18.27 -5.77 -0.34
N ASP A 177 19.31 -5.83 0.47
CA ASP A 177 19.26 -5.78 1.94
C ASP A 177 18.72 -4.45 2.51
N MET A 178 18.72 -3.37 1.71
CA MET A 178 18.15 -2.08 2.14
C MET A 178 16.63 -2.06 2.18
N TYR A 179 15.94 -2.96 1.48
CA TYR A 179 14.48 -2.95 1.39
C TYR A 179 13.82 -4.32 1.59
N GLU A 180 14.59 -5.40 1.62
CA GLU A 180 14.09 -6.71 2.03
C GLU A 180 14.28 -6.87 3.53
N CYS A 181 13.20 -7.04 4.26
CA CYS A 181 13.26 -7.42 5.66
C CYS A 181 13.92 -8.79 5.79
N ALA A 182 14.75 -8.97 6.81
CA ALA A 182 15.27 -10.31 7.16
C ALA A 182 14.07 -11.28 7.23
N SER A 183 14.13 -12.36 6.45
CA SER A 183 12.99 -13.26 6.33
C SER A 183 12.56 -13.75 7.71
N TYR A 184 11.27 -13.91 7.93
CA TYR A 184 10.67 -14.45 9.14
C TYR A 184 11.33 -15.78 9.57
N TYR A 185 11.81 -16.57 8.60
CA TYR A 185 12.56 -17.80 8.82
C TYR A 185 13.94 -17.62 9.48
N GLN A 186 14.60 -16.47 9.31
CA GLN A 186 15.86 -16.18 10.03
C GLN A 186 15.57 -15.80 11.49
N LYS A 187 14.47 -15.11 11.75
CA LYS A 187 14.01 -14.78 13.09
C LYS A 187 13.59 -16.03 13.87
N ALA A 188 12.89 -16.96 13.21
CA ALA A 188 12.50 -18.24 13.80
C ALA A 188 13.71 -19.12 14.15
N LYS A 189 14.81 -19.06 13.38
CA LYS A 189 16.06 -19.76 13.70
C LYS A 189 16.77 -19.19 14.93
N VAL A 190 16.74 -17.88 15.09
CA VAL A 190 17.33 -17.22 16.27
C VAL A 190 16.50 -17.53 17.52
N ASP A 191 15.17 -17.52 17.41
CA ASP A 191 14.28 -17.84 18.54
C ASP A 191 14.36 -19.32 18.95
N THR A 192 14.63 -20.24 18.00
CA THR A 192 14.87 -21.68 18.33
C THR A 192 16.21 -21.87 19.02
N LEU A 193 17.26 -21.19 18.57
CA LEU A 193 18.58 -21.26 19.20
C LEU A 193 18.57 -20.66 20.62
N SER A 194 17.77 -19.60 20.87
CA SER A 194 17.61 -19.04 22.20
C SER A 194 16.77 -19.92 23.13
N LYS A 195 15.83 -20.69 22.61
CA LYS A 195 15.06 -21.66 23.41
C LYS A 195 15.89 -22.88 23.81
N ASP A 196 16.66 -23.41 22.89
CA ASP A 196 17.57 -24.55 23.17
C ASP A 196 18.62 -24.17 24.21
N SER A 197 19.10 -22.92 24.21
CA SER A 197 20.03 -22.42 25.25
C SER A 197 19.37 -22.17 26.60
N LEU A 198 18.06 -21.91 26.64
CA LEU A 198 17.31 -21.78 27.89
C LEU A 198 16.93 -23.13 28.50
N GLU A 199 16.68 -24.15 27.68
CA GLU A 199 16.42 -25.51 28.15
C GLU A 199 17.70 -26.16 28.72
N LEU A 200 18.87 -25.93 28.12
CA LEU A 200 20.16 -26.38 28.64
C LEU A 200 20.51 -25.79 30.03
N ASN A 201 20.15 -24.53 30.25
CA ASN A 201 20.35 -23.88 31.55
C ASN A 201 19.35 -24.33 32.63
N SER A 202 18.22 -24.90 32.26
CA SER A 202 17.26 -25.43 33.25
C SER A 202 17.58 -26.83 33.73
N GLU A 203 18.33 -27.62 32.93
CA GLU A 203 18.80 -28.94 33.36
C GLU A 203 20.04 -28.88 34.29
N GLU A 204 20.89 -27.84 34.16
CA GLU A 204 22.01 -27.63 35.08
C GLU A 204 21.59 -27.16 36.51
N ILE A 205 20.41 -26.59 36.67
CA ILE A 205 19.92 -26.08 37.96
C ILE A 205 19.30 -27.19 38.83
N ILE A 206 19.03 -28.40 38.28
CA ILE A 206 18.38 -29.49 39.02
C ILE A 206 19.40 -30.45 39.67
N LEU A 207 20.69 -30.27 39.40
CA LEU A 207 21.73 -31.21 39.89
C LEU A 207 22.46 -30.76 41.19
N ASP A 208 22.09 -29.65 41.83
CA ASP A 208 22.78 -29.14 43.02
C ASP A 208 21.91 -29.13 44.32
N GLU A 209 20.81 -29.88 44.38
CA GLU A 209 20.09 -30.17 45.62
C GLU A 209 20.05 -31.68 45.91
N ASN A 210 21.23 -32.24 46.35
CA ASN A 210 21.33 -33.44 47.17
C ASN A 210 22.59 -33.41 48.02
#